data_89db8e747b96a62602388c7c5cba55da
#
_entry.id   89db8e747b96a62602388c7c5cba55da
#
_cell.length_a   1.000
_cell.length_b   1.000
_cell.length_c   1.000
_cell.angle_alpha   90.00
_cell.angle_beta   90.00
_cell.angle_gamma   90.00
#
_symmetry.space_group_name_H-M   'P 1'
#
loop_
_entity.id
_entity.type
_entity.pdbx_description
1 polymer ?
#
loop_
_entity_poly.entity_id
_entity_poly.type
_entity_poly.pdbx_seq_one_letter_code
_entity_poly.pdbx_strand_id
1 'polypeptide(L)'
;QNICVSGDLVEADAACYTGDAYLADWPATLDALTAMNFDKLVPGRGAALLTPDAVKKGLAYTRDFVSTLYTSAQEAVAQGMDLNATMKHTRKAMDPKFAQVFIYEHCLPFDVTRAHDEASGVRDPRIWTAERDQEMWHELQK
;
A
#
# COMPACT_ATOMS: atom_id res chain seq x y z
N GLN A 1 20.00 -18.34 13.04
CA GLN A 1 19.53 -16.99 12.76
C GLN A 1 18.22 -17.09 11.96
N ASN A 2 17.15 -16.57 12.53
CA ASN A 2 15.85 -16.53 11.85
C ASN A 2 15.77 -15.26 11.00
N ILE A 3 15.88 -15.41 9.69
CA ILE A 3 15.81 -14.30 8.72
C ILE A 3 14.56 -14.51 7.87
N CYS A 4 13.73 -13.47 7.78
CA CYS A 4 12.63 -13.41 6.83
C CYS A 4 13.05 -12.63 5.58
N VAL A 5 12.73 -13.15 4.40
CA VAL A 5 12.82 -12.43 3.13
C VAL A 5 11.39 -12.22 2.67
N SER A 6 10.86 -11.02 2.89
CA SER A 6 9.43 -10.73 2.71
C SER A 6 9.04 -10.31 1.30
N GLY A 7 10.01 -9.91 0.48
CA GLY A 7 9.66 -9.23 -0.77
C GLY A 7 8.76 -8.02 -0.49
N ASP A 8 7.91 -7.67 -1.44
CA ASP A 8 7.03 -6.49 -1.40
C ASP A 8 5.90 -6.58 -0.35
N LEU A 9 5.84 -7.68 0.43
CA LEU A 9 4.93 -7.77 1.58
C LEU A 9 5.28 -6.79 2.70
N VAL A 10 6.57 -6.46 2.85
CA VAL A 10 7.07 -5.46 3.81
C VAL A 10 8.03 -4.53 3.09
N GLU A 11 7.82 -3.24 3.25
CA GLU A 11 8.70 -2.20 2.73
C GLU A 11 9.36 -1.43 3.89
N ALA A 12 10.55 -0.90 3.64
CA ALA A 12 11.27 -0.07 4.61
C ALA A 12 11.77 1.19 3.90
N ASP A 13 11.33 2.35 4.39
CA ASP A 13 11.68 3.68 3.85
C ASP A 13 11.34 3.85 2.34
N ALA A 14 10.39 3.07 1.83
CA ALA A 14 9.88 3.13 0.47
C ALA A 14 8.35 2.99 0.46
N ALA A 15 7.69 3.54 -0.54
CA ALA A 15 6.26 3.33 -0.72
C ALA A 15 5.96 1.87 -1.04
N CYS A 16 4.88 1.35 -0.49
CA CYS A 16 4.34 0.08 -0.95
C CYS A 16 3.78 0.25 -2.36
N TYR A 17 3.89 -0.79 -3.19
CA TYR A 17 3.11 -0.92 -4.40
C TYR A 17 1.94 -1.86 -4.12
N THR A 18 0.74 -1.35 -4.26
CA THR A 18 -0.48 -2.10 -3.89
C THR A 18 -1.38 -2.42 -5.08
N GLY A 19 -0.96 -2.13 -6.29
CA GLY A 19 -1.76 -2.28 -7.51
C GLY A 19 -2.34 -3.68 -7.73
N ASP A 20 -1.68 -4.71 -7.21
CA ASP A 20 -2.07 -6.12 -7.31
C ASP A 20 -2.48 -6.71 -5.94
N ALA A 21 -2.64 -5.89 -4.92
CA ALA A 21 -2.84 -6.34 -3.54
C ALA A 21 -4.30 -6.65 -3.21
N TYR A 22 -4.47 -7.41 -2.13
CA TYR A 22 -5.70 -7.53 -1.36
C TYR A 22 -5.54 -6.70 -0.09
N LEU A 23 -5.96 -5.43 -0.17
CA LEU A 23 -5.71 -4.44 0.88
C LEU A 23 -6.42 -4.76 2.19
N ALA A 24 -7.63 -5.31 2.12
CA ALA A 24 -8.39 -5.74 3.29
C ALA A 24 -7.70 -6.88 4.06
N ASP A 25 -6.99 -7.76 3.35
CA ASP A 25 -6.35 -8.95 3.93
C ASP A 25 -4.90 -8.68 4.40
N TRP A 26 -4.28 -7.62 3.90
CA TRP A 26 -2.87 -7.33 4.16
C TRP A 26 -2.54 -7.16 5.67
N PRO A 27 -3.34 -6.44 6.48
CA PRO A 27 -3.07 -6.34 7.92
C PRO A 27 -3.01 -7.70 8.62
N ALA A 28 -3.93 -8.62 8.30
CA ALA A 28 -3.93 -9.97 8.87
C ALA A 28 -2.70 -10.79 8.41
N THR A 29 -2.26 -10.58 7.18
CA THR A 29 -1.02 -11.20 6.67
C THR A 29 0.21 -10.70 7.42
N LEU A 30 0.28 -9.40 7.76
CA LEU A 30 1.36 -8.85 8.59
C LEU A 30 1.32 -9.39 10.03
N ASP A 31 0.14 -9.68 10.58
CA ASP A 31 0.00 -10.33 11.88
C ASP A 31 0.55 -11.77 11.85
N ALA A 32 0.20 -12.53 10.83
CA ALA A 32 0.71 -13.88 10.62
C ALA A 32 2.24 -13.87 10.45
N LEU A 33 2.77 -12.91 9.68
CA LEU A 33 4.22 -12.74 9.51
C LEU A 33 4.90 -12.42 10.84
N THR A 34 4.33 -11.52 11.62
CA THR A 34 4.85 -11.15 12.95
C THR A 34 4.91 -12.34 13.91
N ALA A 35 3.93 -13.24 13.86
CA ALA A 35 3.87 -14.44 14.70
C ALA A 35 4.97 -15.47 14.38
N MET A 36 5.65 -15.37 13.25
CA MET A 36 6.75 -16.27 12.86
C MET A 36 8.05 -16.02 13.65
N ASN A 37 8.15 -14.95 14.44
CA ASN A 37 9.25 -14.63 15.34
C ASN A 37 10.65 -14.72 14.71
N PHE A 38 10.92 -13.89 13.71
CA PHE A 38 12.23 -13.75 13.11
C PHE A 38 12.98 -12.53 13.67
N ASP A 39 14.31 -12.60 13.69
CA ASP A 39 15.17 -11.55 14.25
C ASP A 39 15.55 -10.48 13.24
N LYS A 40 15.51 -10.83 11.95
CA LYS A 40 15.92 -9.98 10.83
C LYS A 40 14.94 -10.12 9.68
N LEU A 41 14.80 -9.03 8.90
CA LEU A 41 13.95 -9.02 7.74
C LEU A 41 14.64 -8.32 6.57
N VAL A 42 14.55 -8.93 5.39
CA VAL A 42 14.92 -8.30 4.11
C VAL A 42 13.62 -7.88 3.43
N PRO A 43 13.34 -6.57 3.35
CA PRO A 43 12.15 -6.05 2.70
C PRO A 43 12.25 -6.10 1.17
N GLY A 44 11.16 -5.80 0.48
CA GLY A 44 11.15 -5.66 -0.98
C GLY A 44 11.98 -4.46 -1.43
N ARG A 45 11.87 -3.35 -0.70
CA ARG A 45 12.63 -2.12 -0.91
C ARG A 45 13.14 -1.59 0.41
N GLY A 46 14.24 -0.84 0.35
CA GLY A 46 14.90 -0.28 1.52
C GLY A 46 16.00 -1.17 2.08
N ALA A 47 16.57 -0.74 3.20
CA ALA A 47 17.66 -1.46 3.85
C ALA A 47 17.17 -2.69 4.61
N ALA A 48 18.02 -3.73 4.71
CA ALA A 48 17.73 -4.88 5.54
C ALA A 48 17.56 -4.48 7.02
N LEU A 49 16.52 -4.98 7.66
CA LEU A 49 16.19 -4.73 9.05
C LEU A 49 16.91 -5.77 9.92
N LEU A 50 17.99 -5.36 10.56
CA LEU A 50 18.97 -6.29 11.16
C LEU A 50 18.77 -6.51 12.67
N THR A 51 17.77 -5.86 13.26
CA THR A 51 17.44 -6.01 14.69
C THR A 51 15.94 -6.20 14.89
N PRO A 52 15.50 -6.86 15.97
CA PRO A 52 14.08 -7.02 16.27
C PRO A 52 13.32 -5.70 16.33
N ASP A 53 13.92 -4.63 16.86
CA ASP A 53 13.28 -3.29 16.89
C ASP A 53 13.13 -2.70 15.49
N ALA A 54 14.14 -2.86 14.63
CA ALA A 54 14.04 -2.42 13.23
C ALA A 54 12.94 -3.21 12.48
N VAL A 55 12.88 -4.52 12.68
CA VAL A 55 11.82 -5.38 12.10
C VAL A 55 10.44 -4.91 12.56
N LYS A 56 10.25 -4.68 13.85
CA LYS A 56 8.98 -4.18 14.40
C LYS A 56 8.58 -2.84 13.77
N LYS A 57 9.53 -1.92 13.60
CA LYS A 57 9.30 -0.62 12.96
C LYS A 57 8.91 -0.76 11.49
N GLY A 58 9.60 -1.61 10.73
CA GLY A 58 9.27 -1.86 9.31
C GLY A 58 7.88 -2.46 9.12
N LEU A 59 7.51 -3.44 9.95
CA LEU A 59 6.17 -4.02 9.94
C LEU A 59 5.09 -2.98 10.29
N ALA A 60 5.35 -2.14 11.31
CA ALA A 60 4.43 -1.07 11.69
C ALA A 60 4.31 0.00 10.60
N TYR A 61 5.41 0.36 9.94
CA TYR A 61 5.42 1.28 8.82
C TYR A 61 4.56 0.78 7.66
N THR A 62 4.77 -0.46 7.21
CA THR A 62 3.98 -1.06 6.12
C THR A 62 2.50 -1.11 6.49
N ARG A 63 2.18 -1.49 7.72
CA ARG A 63 0.80 -1.51 8.23
C ARG A 63 0.17 -0.11 8.20
N ASP A 64 0.88 0.90 8.67
CA ASP A 64 0.37 2.29 8.66
C ASP A 64 0.12 2.79 7.23
N PHE A 65 1.04 2.49 6.31
CA PHE A 65 0.88 2.84 4.91
C PHE A 65 -0.40 2.22 4.31
N VAL A 66 -0.52 0.90 4.37
CA VAL A 66 -1.64 0.15 3.78
C VAL A 66 -2.97 0.52 4.45
N SER A 67 -2.99 0.64 5.78
CA SER A 67 -4.20 0.99 6.51
C SER A 67 -4.66 2.42 6.23
N THR A 68 -3.73 3.39 6.17
CA THR A 68 -4.05 4.78 5.83
C THR A 68 -4.63 4.88 4.41
N LEU A 69 -3.98 4.22 3.45
CA LEU A 69 -4.42 4.17 2.05
C LEU A 69 -5.85 3.60 1.95
N TYR A 70 -6.06 2.40 2.49
CA TYR A 70 -7.32 1.69 2.30
C TYR A 70 -8.48 2.33 3.06
N THR A 71 -8.26 2.78 4.30
CA THR A 71 -9.30 3.46 5.09
C THR A 71 -9.75 4.74 4.39
N SER A 72 -8.82 5.56 3.89
CA SER A 72 -9.18 6.79 3.19
C SER A 72 -9.93 6.54 1.87
N ALA A 73 -9.57 5.47 1.14
CA ALA A 73 -10.31 5.07 -0.06
C ALA A 73 -11.72 4.57 0.27
N GLN A 74 -11.88 3.78 1.35
CA GLN A 74 -13.20 3.35 1.83
C GLN A 74 -14.09 4.54 2.21
N GLU A 75 -13.54 5.53 2.92
CA GLU A 75 -14.26 6.76 3.27
C GLU A 75 -14.72 7.53 2.03
N ALA A 76 -13.86 7.65 1.02
CA ALA A 76 -14.17 8.31 -0.22
C ALA A 76 -15.28 7.59 -1.00
N VAL A 77 -15.17 6.28 -1.16
CA VAL A 77 -16.18 5.45 -1.84
C VAL A 77 -17.53 5.48 -1.10
N ALA A 78 -17.53 5.44 0.23
CA ALA A 78 -18.75 5.56 1.04
C ALA A 78 -19.47 6.92 0.84
N GLN A 79 -18.74 7.96 0.44
CA GLN A 79 -19.27 9.28 0.09
C GLN A 79 -19.62 9.41 -1.41
N GLY A 80 -19.50 8.35 -2.20
CA GLY A 80 -19.81 8.33 -3.63
C GLY A 80 -18.79 9.08 -4.50
N MET A 81 -17.56 9.22 -4.03
CA MET A 81 -16.48 9.87 -4.77
C MET A 81 -16.02 9.00 -5.94
N ASP A 82 -15.80 9.60 -7.10
CA ASP A 82 -15.11 8.97 -8.23
C ASP A 82 -13.60 8.81 -7.95
N LEU A 83 -12.87 8.21 -8.88
CA LEU A 83 -11.44 7.95 -8.72
C LEU A 83 -10.62 9.23 -8.51
N ASN A 84 -10.91 10.31 -9.25
CA ASN A 84 -10.20 11.58 -9.10
C ASN A 84 -10.44 12.22 -7.72
N ALA A 85 -11.70 12.24 -7.27
CA ALA A 85 -12.04 12.74 -5.94
C ALA A 85 -11.43 11.86 -4.83
N THR A 86 -11.44 10.52 -5.01
CA THR A 86 -10.78 9.57 -4.11
C THR A 86 -9.28 9.83 -4.03
N MET A 87 -8.61 10.07 -5.16
CA MET A 87 -7.19 10.44 -5.18
C MET A 87 -6.91 11.68 -4.33
N LYS A 88 -7.69 12.74 -4.52
CA LYS A 88 -7.54 13.99 -3.75
C LYS A 88 -7.83 13.81 -2.26
N HIS A 89 -8.81 12.96 -1.93
CA HIS A 89 -9.16 12.63 -0.53
C HIS A 89 -8.04 11.83 0.12
N THR A 90 -7.56 10.77 -0.54
CA THR A 90 -6.51 9.88 -0.04
C THR A 90 -5.18 10.62 0.14
N ARG A 91 -4.80 11.52 -0.78
CA ARG A 91 -3.60 12.36 -0.61
C ARG A 91 -3.61 13.17 0.69
N LYS A 92 -4.74 13.69 1.14
CA LYS A 92 -4.81 14.44 2.40
C LYS A 92 -4.42 13.60 3.62
N ALA A 93 -4.70 12.28 3.58
CA ALA A 93 -4.32 11.35 4.64
C ALA A 93 -2.89 10.83 4.48
N MET A 94 -2.45 10.57 3.24
CA MET A 94 -1.17 9.94 2.92
C MET A 94 0.01 10.93 2.90
N ASP A 95 -0.16 12.08 2.24
CA ASP A 95 0.95 13.04 2.01
C ASP A 95 1.63 13.49 3.30
N PRO A 96 0.94 13.80 4.42
CA PRO A 96 1.60 14.20 5.65
C PRO A 96 2.57 13.17 6.23
N LYS A 97 2.38 11.90 5.89
CA LYS A 97 3.19 10.78 6.40
C LYS A 97 4.21 10.27 5.38
N PHE A 98 3.85 10.26 4.10
CA PHE A 98 4.55 9.45 3.10
C PHE A 98 5.02 10.20 1.85
N ALA A 99 4.69 11.50 1.67
CA ALA A 99 5.03 12.24 0.45
C ALA A 99 6.55 12.31 0.15
N GLN A 100 7.41 12.16 1.16
CA GLN A 100 8.87 12.19 1.01
C GLN A 100 9.50 10.80 0.87
N VAL A 101 8.69 9.75 0.91
CA VAL A 101 9.16 8.37 0.84
C VAL A 101 9.53 8.02 -0.59
N PHE A 102 10.60 7.24 -0.76
CA PHE A 102 11.07 6.80 -2.07
C PHE A 102 9.93 6.17 -2.89
N ILE A 103 9.83 6.55 -4.16
CA ILE A 103 8.83 6.13 -5.17
C ILE A 103 7.35 6.40 -4.82
N TYR A 104 7.04 7.14 -3.77
CA TYR A 104 5.67 7.43 -3.36
C TYR A 104 4.80 7.99 -4.52
N GLU A 105 5.24 9.05 -5.17
CA GLU A 105 4.50 9.68 -6.27
C GLU A 105 4.30 8.76 -7.47
N HIS A 106 5.23 7.83 -7.69
CA HIS A 106 5.12 6.85 -8.76
C HIS A 106 4.07 5.77 -8.45
N CYS A 107 4.04 5.27 -7.22
CA CYS A 107 3.13 4.20 -6.82
C CYS A 107 1.70 4.69 -6.57
N LEU A 108 1.54 5.90 -6.06
CA LEU A 108 0.27 6.41 -5.53
C LEU A 108 -0.92 6.31 -6.51
N PRO A 109 -0.80 6.60 -7.81
CA PRO A 109 -1.92 6.45 -8.76
C PRO A 109 -2.44 5.01 -8.83
N PHE A 110 -1.54 4.05 -8.87
CA PHE A 110 -1.88 2.61 -8.89
C PHE A 110 -2.47 2.16 -7.56
N ASP A 111 -1.89 2.61 -6.46
CA ASP A 111 -2.30 2.28 -5.09
C ASP A 111 -3.71 2.78 -4.82
N VAL A 112 -4.01 4.03 -5.13
CA VAL A 112 -5.34 4.61 -4.94
C VAL A 112 -6.37 3.98 -5.87
N THR A 113 -6.00 3.69 -7.12
CA THR A 113 -6.90 3.01 -8.06
C THR A 113 -7.27 1.63 -7.55
N ARG A 114 -6.30 0.84 -7.06
CA ARG A 114 -6.58 -0.46 -6.47
C ARG A 114 -7.43 -0.37 -5.21
N ALA A 115 -7.11 0.58 -4.33
CA ALA A 115 -7.87 0.80 -3.10
C ALA A 115 -9.32 1.22 -3.39
N HIS A 116 -9.55 2.08 -4.38
CA HIS A 116 -10.87 2.48 -4.85
C HIS A 116 -11.64 1.29 -5.45
N ASP A 117 -11.00 0.48 -6.31
CA ASP A 117 -11.60 -0.72 -6.88
C ASP A 117 -12.07 -1.68 -5.77
N GLU A 118 -11.20 -2.01 -4.82
CA GLU A 118 -11.53 -2.94 -3.74
C GLU A 118 -12.62 -2.39 -2.81
N ALA A 119 -12.55 -1.13 -2.44
CA ALA A 119 -13.58 -0.47 -1.64
C ALA A 119 -14.92 -0.39 -2.36
N SER A 120 -14.93 -0.37 -3.69
CA SER A 120 -16.12 -0.40 -4.56
C SER A 120 -16.64 -1.82 -4.82
N GLY A 121 -16.04 -2.85 -4.22
CA GLY A 121 -16.47 -4.25 -4.33
C GLY A 121 -15.76 -5.08 -5.39
N VAL A 122 -14.74 -4.54 -6.07
CA VAL A 122 -13.89 -5.30 -7.00
C VAL A 122 -12.81 -6.01 -6.19
N ARG A 123 -13.13 -7.20 -5.67
CA ARG A 123 -12.25 -7.93 -4.76
C ARG A 123 -10.92 -8.32 -5.41
N ASP A 124 -10.98 -8.94 -6.58
CA ASP A 124 -9.78 -9.45 -7.24
C ASP A 124 -9.08 -8.33 -8.01
N PRO A 125 -7.75 -8.18 -7.85
CA PRO A 125 -6.99 -7.19 -8.59
C PRO A 125 -7.13 -7.40 -10.11
N ARG A 126 -7.35 -6.32 -10.83
CA ARG A 126 -7.33 -6.36 -12.29
C ARG A 126 -5.89 -6.29 -12.79
N ILE A 127 -5.54 -7.09 -13.79
CA ILE A 127 -4.20 -7.08 -14.40
C ILE A 127 -3.91 -5.71 -15.00
N TRP A 128 -2.74 -5.15 -14.70
CA TRP A 128 -2.27 -3.91 -15.30
C TRP A 128 -1.82 -4.16 -16.73
N THR A 129 -2.54 -3.54 -17.67
CA THR A 129 -2.21 -3.49 -19.09
C THR A 129 -2.01 -2.04 -19.49
N ALA A 130 -1.48 -1.79 -20.69
CA ALA A 130 -1.32 -0.44 -21.21
C ALA A 130 -2.67 0.30 -21.35
N GLU A 131 -3.74 -0.43 -21.69
CA GLU A 131 -5.09 0.12 -21.81
C GLU A 131 -5.62 0.54 -20.44
N ARG A 132 -5.43 -0.30 -19.39
CA ARG A 132 -5.84 0.03 -18.04
C ARG A 132 -5.08 1.22 -17.46
N ASP A 133 -3.80 1.31 -17.77
CA ASP A 133 -2.99 2.46 -17.38
C ASP A 133 -3.54 3.75 -18.00
N GLN A 134 -3.91 3.72 -19.27
CA GLN A 134 -4.55 4.85 -19.95
C GLN A 134 -5.93 5.20 -19.36
N GLU A 135 -6.76 4.19 -19.03
CA GLU A 135 -8.05 4.39 -18.36
C GLU A 135 -7.87 5.11 -17.02
N MET A 136 -6.97 4.64 -16.19
CA MET A 136 -6.64 5.25 -14.90
C MET A 136 -6.24 6.73 -15.07
N TRP A 137 -5.29 7.00 -15.95
CA TRP A 137 -4.83 8.38 -16.17
C TRP A 137 -5.95 9.29 -16.69
N HIS A 138 -6.81 8.77 -17.57
CA HIS A 138 -7.97 9.52 -18.06
C HIS A 138 -8.95 9.86 -16.93
N GLU A 139 -9.21 8.90 -16.02
CA GLU A 139 -10.10 9.12 -14.88
C GLU A 139 -9.52 10.09 -13.85
N LEU A 140 -8.23 10.06 -13.63
CA LEU A 140 -7.54 10.96 -12.71
C LEU A 140 -7.46 12.42 -13.20
N GLN A 141 -7.76 12.68 -14.47
CA GLN A 141 -7.75 14.02 -15.07
C GLN A 141 -9.15 14.68 -15.15
N LYS A 142 -10.21 13.96 -14.81
CA LYS A 142 -11.58 14.50 -14.76
C LYS A 142 -11.75 15.46 -13.60
#